data_7c787edb58048fe6b483b44b7d9bb826
#
_entry.id   7c787edb58048fe6b483b44b7d9bb826
#
_cell.length_a   1.000
_cell.length_b   1.000
_cell.length_c   1.000
_cell.angle_alpha   90.00
_cell.angle_beta   90.00
_cell.angle_gamma   90.00
#
_symmetry.space_group_name_H-M   'P 1'
#
loop_
_entity.id
_entity.type
_entity.pdbx_description
1 polymer ?
#
loop_
_entity_poly.entity_id
_entity_poly.type
_entity_poly.pdbx_seq_one_letter_code
_entity_poly.pdbx_strand_id
1 'polypeptide(L)'
;MSEFKTMAGTKTTLRVPPRALLVGRAVRDAAAMLEHLINEGYVIVSEIDPTAALTRLRAARFALVLLDIDGAGSGSEPFIQTLRADSQLESLPLLVTSRTDNIDAIERCLETGADDYLPNVIGPAVLRVRVNAALDRRRVQEGQNLRKEMSVARTIQRDFLPESLPEVTDLELEAALRPARDVSGDFYDCFLLTSGEVILVVGDVCDKGVGAALFMALFRSLIRASADPVGGGALNMIGGRHTMVMQAIQSESPADLLIRVAGFTNDYIARLHGRTNMFATVFLASLEPYSGELVYVNAGHEPALMIAPDGTVEELRPTGPALGMMPDSHFTAVTRTLEKGHSLFAFTDGLAEAHSPTGEVYGGHRLREVVKSQRGKSATELVHAVLDAVQTFNGHSDAHDDLTLLAARLV
;
A
#
# COMPACT_ATOMS: atom_id res chain seq x y z
N MET A 1 22.25 39.04 20.84
CA MET A 1 20.88 39.54 20.69
C MET A 1 20.05 38.41 20.14
N SER A 2 19.24 37.93 21.05
CA SER A 2 17.93 37.27 20.93
C SER A 2 17.85 35.95 20.17
N GLU A 3 17.93 34.90 20.97
CA GLU A 3 17.51 33.54 20.67
C GLU A 3 15.99 33.48 20.39
N PHE A 4 15.58 32.88 19.26
CA PHE A 4 14.25 32.37 19.07
C PHE A 4 14.30 30.84 19.19
N LYS A 5 14.02 30.36 20.39
CA LYS A 5 13.69 28.96 20.68
C LYS A 5 12.28 28.68 20.15
N THR A 6 12.18 27.97 19.04
CA THR A 6 10.90 27.44 18.54
C THR A 6 10.52 26.24 19.43
N MET A 7 9.55 26.40 20.28
CA MET A 7 8.91 25.32 21.02
C MET A 7 8.14 24.41 20.03
N ALA A 8 8.61 23.20 19.86
CA ALA A 8 7.85 22.14 19.20
C ALA A 8 6.62 21.83 20.05
N GLY A 9 5.45 22.28 19.60
CA GLY A 9 4.17 21.97 20.21
C GLY A 9 3.85 20.50 20.06
N THR A 10 3.88 19.77 21.16
CA THR A 10 3.35 18.42 21.29
C THR A 10 1.86 18.47 20.92
N LYS A 11 1.48 17.92 19.76
CA LYS A 11 0.06 17.71 19.39
C LYS A 11 -0.54 16.71 20.38
N THR A 12 -1.16 17.21 21.42
CA THR A 12 -2.02 16.42 22.32
C THR A 12 -3.27 16.05 21.50
N THR A 13 -3.28 14.89 20.90
CA THR A 13 -4.49 14.30 20.34
C THR A 13 -5.47 14.11 21.49
N LEU A 14 -6.54 14.88 21.54
CA LEU A 14 -7.66 14.68 22.44
C LEU A 14 -8.25 13.28 22.16
N ARG A 15 -7.84 12.28 22.92
CA ARG A 15 -8.43 10.94 22.87
C ARG A 15 -9.85 11.05 23.39
N VAL A 16 -10.84 10.85 22.52
CA VAL A 16 -12.23 10.70 22.93
C VAL A 16 -12.30 9.49 23.86
N PRO A 17 -12.85 9.62 25.08
CA PRO A 17 -12.91 8.52 26.04
C PRO A 17 -13.71 7.35 25.46
N PRO A 18 -13.26 6.10 25.69
CA PRO A 18 -13.98 4.91 25.20
C PRO A 18 -15.36 4.82 25.88
N ARG A 19 -16.36 4.39 25.10
CA ARG A 19 -17.75 4.24 25.60
C ARG A 19 -18.06 2.77 25.82
N ALA A 20 -18.67 2.44 26.95
CA ALA A 20 -19.25 1.12 27.22
C ALA A 20 -20.78 1.21 27.24
N LEU A 21 -21.45 0.29 26.54
CA LEU A 21 -22.91 0.17 26.55
C LEU A 21 -23.33 -0.93 27.51
N LEU A 22 -24.21 -0.59 28.43
CA LEU A 22 -24.85 -1.51 29.35
C LEU A 22 -26.26 -1.80 28.85
N VAL A 23 -26.59 -3.07 28.64
CA VAL A 23 -27.91 -3.50 28.16
C VAL A 23 -28.59 -4.35 29.22
N GLY A 24 -29.81 -3.95 29.65
CA GLY A 24 -30.61 -4.64 30.63
C GLY A 24 -30.85 -3.84 31.91
N ARG A 25 -31.63 -4.40 32.83
CA ARG A 25 -32.12 -3.68 34.05
C ARG A 25 -31.19 -3.70 35.25
N ALA A 26 -30.28 -4.64 35.36
CA ALA A 26 -29.48 -4.88 36.56
C ALA A 26 -28.31 -3.91 36.77
N VAL A 27 -28.30 -2.81 36.05
CA VAL A 27 -27.23 -1.78 36.10
C VAL A 27 -27.05 -1.20 37.52
N ARG A 28 -28.08 -1.23 38.37
CA ARG A 28 -27.99 -0.66 39.73
C ARG A 28 -27.22 -1.56 40.69
N ASP A 29 -27.20 -2.88 40.46
CA ASP A 29 -26.55 -3.84 41.36
C ASP A 29 -25.10 -4.11 40.96
N ALA A 30 -24.69 -3.65 39.78
CA ALA A 30 -23.32 -3.76 39.26
C ALA A 30 -22.45 -2.54 39.61
N ALA A 31 -22.76 -1.83 40.70
CA ALA A 31 -22.10 -0.57 41.08
C ALA A 31 -20.56 -0.67 41.07
N ALA A 32 -20.01 -1.75 41.65
CA ALA A 32 -18.55 -1.96 41.68
C ALA A 32 -17.92 -2.13 40.32
N MET A 33 -18.63 -2.79 39.36
CA MET A 33 -18.19 -2.97 37.98
C MET A 33 -18.23 -1.65 37.21
N LEU A 34 -19.29 -0.86 37.42
CA LEU A 34 -19.45 0.46 36.80
C LEU A 34 -18.39 1.44 37.29
N GLU A 35 -18.19 1.49 38.60
CA GLU A 35 -17.16 2.32 39.23
C GLU A 35 -15.76 1.97 38.65
N HIS A 36 -15.47 0.70 38.49
CA HIS A 36 -14.21 0.27 37.91
C HIS A 36 -14.05 0.74 36.44
N LEU A 37 -15.06 0.56 35.60
CA LEU A 37 -15.01 1.01 34.21
C LEU A 37 -14.88 2.55 34.11
N ILE A 38 -15.56 3.29 35.00
CA ILE A 38 -15.42 4.74 35.04
C ILE A 38 -13.99 5.14 35.48
N ASN A 39 -13.42 4.44 36.45
CA ASN A 39 -12.04 4.67 36.89
C ASN A 39 -11.00 4.33 35.78
N GLU A 40 -11.29 3.39 34.89
CA GLU A 40 -10.48 3.08 33.70
C GLU A 40 -10.76 4.07 32.53
N GLY A 41 -11.58 5.09 32.75
CA GLY A 41 -11.84 6.16 31.78
C GLY A 41 -12.96 5.89 30.78
N TYR A 42 -13.81 4.87 30.99
CA TYR A 42 -14.97 4.62 30.14
C TYR A 42 -16.11 5.58 30.41
N VAL A 43 -16.77 6.05 29.37
CA VAL A 43 -18.07 6.71 29.47
C VAL A 43 -19.16 5.65 29.36
N ILE A 44 -19.95 5.52 30.42
CA ILE A 44 -20.99 4.51 30.51
C ILE A 44 -22.31 5.04 29.92
N VAL A 45 -22.89 4.28 29.02
CA VAL A 45 -24.22 4.51 28.45
C VAL A 45 -25.10 3.31 28.79
N SER A 46 -26.32 3.54 29.26
CA SER A 46 -27.24 2.46 29.61
C SER A 46 -28.43 2.43 28.65
N GLU A 47 -28.88 1.23 28.34
CA GLU A 47 -30.08 0.95 27.56
C GLU A 47 -30.79 -0.27 28.15
N ILE A 48 -32.11 -0.17 28.36
CA ILE A 48 -32.85 -1.27 28.98
C ILE A 48 -33.29 -2.30 27.93
N ASP A 49 -33.72 -1.81 26.77
CA ASP A 49 -34.23 -2.64 25.69
C ASP A 49 -33.11 -3.06 24.73
N PRO A 50 -32.91 -4.38 24.52
CA PRO A 50 -31.93 -4.87 23.55
C PRO A 50 -32.10 -4.34 22.14
N THR A 51 -33.32 -4.09 21.67
CA THR A 51 -33.60 -3.55 20.32
C THR A 51 -33.16 -2.10 20.20
N ALA A 52 -33.45 -1.30 21.21
CA ALA A 52 -32.98 0.10 21.29
C ALA A 52 -31.44 0.14 21.40
N ALA A 53 -30.84 -0.81 22.10
CA ALA A 53 -29.39 -0.94 22.22
C ALA A 53 -28.71 -1.17 20.85
N LEU A 54 -29.25 -2.02 19.98
CA LEU A 54 -28.75 -2.24 18.61
C LEU A 54 -28.81 -0.94 17.77
N THR A 55 -29.91 -0.22 17.86
CA THR A 55 -30.05 1.07 17.17
C THR A 55 -28.97 2.07 17.62
N ARG A 56 -28.70 2.11 18.92
CA ARG A 56 -27.67 2.99 19.51
C ARG A 56 -26.25 2.58 19.11
N LEU A 57 -25.98 1.27 19.05
CA LEU A 57 -24.69 0.72 18.60
C LEU A 57 -24.37 1.10 17.13
N ARG A 58 -25.39 1.11 16.26
CA ARG A 58 -25.23 1.56 14.87
C ARG A 58 -25.05 3.07 14.74
N ALA A 59 -25.61 3.85 15.66
CA ALA A 59 -25.54 5.31 15.63
C ALA A 59 -24.26 5.89 16.23
N ALA A 60 -23.52 5.14 17.05
CA ALA A 60 -22.32 5.63 17.74
C ALA A 60 -21.33 4.52 18.03
N ARG A 61 -20.02 4.87 18.09
CA ARG A 61 -18.96 3.91 18.41
C ARG A 61 -18.92 3.60 19.90
N PHE A 62 -18.83 2.31 20.21
CA PHE A 62 -18.61 1.77 21.54
C PHE A 62 -17.37 0.87 21.53
N ALA A 63 -16.70 0.78 22.68
CA ALA A 63 -15.53 -0.08 22.86
C ALA A 63 -15.89 -1.42 23.53
N LEU A 64 -17.04 -1.49 24.20
CA LEU A 64 -17.47 -2.65 24.98
C LEU A 64 -19.00 -2.65 25.12
N VAL A 65 -19.60 -3.84 25.09
CA VAL A 65 -21.00 -4.08 25.50
C VAL A 65 -21.03 -5.00 26.71
N LEU A 66 -21.82 -4.64 27.70
CA LEU A 66 -22.16 -5.46 28.86
C LEU A 66 -23.65 -5.79 28.79
N LEU A 67 -24.00 -7.06 28.68
CA LEU A 67 -25.37 -7.53 28.59
C LEU A 67 -25.77 -8.22 29.89
N ASP A 68 -26.77 -7.65 30.58
CA ASP A 68 -27.44 -8.30 31.72
C ASP A 68 -28.48 -9.30 31.18
N ILE A 69 -28.17 -10.59 31.27
CA ILE A 69 -29.03 -11.64 30.74
C ILE A 69 -30.31 -11.82 31.55
N ASP A 70 -30.32 -11.51 32.86
CA ASP A 70 -31.53 -11.58 33.69
C ASP A 70 -32.47 -10.43 33.34
N GLY A 71 -31.94 -9.24 33.09
CA GLY A 71 -32.69 -8.04 32.74
C GLY A 71 -33.22 -8.03 31.29
N ALA A 72 -32.47 -8.62 30.37
CA ALA A 72 -32.87 -8.76 28.96
C ALA A 72 -33.76 -9.97 28.71
N GLY A 73 -33.73 -10.97 29.61
CA GLY A 73 -34.55 -12.18 29.52
C GLY A 73 -34.38 -12.93 28.19
N SER A 74 -35.50 -13.31 27.56
CA SER A 74 -35.51 -14.03 26.27
C SER A 74 -34.96 -13.17 25.10
N GLY A 75 -34.67 -11.91 25.31
CA GLY A 75 -34.05 -11.02 24.30
C GLY A 75 -32.52 -11.13 24.21
N SER A 76 -31.87 -11.82 25.14
CA SER A 76 -30.40 -11.90 25.22
C SER A 76 -29.79 -12.61 24.02
N GLU A 77 -30.23 -13.83 23.71
CA GLU A 77 -29.70 -14.62 22.61
C GLU A 77 -29.98 -13.96 21.23
N PRO A 78 -31.22 -13.47 20.92
CA PRO A 78 -31.48 -12.72 19.68
C PRO A 78 -30.64 -11.44 19.54
N PHE A 79 -30.37 -10.76 20.65
CA PHE A 79 -29.49 -9.58 20.65
C PHE A 79 -28.07 -9.96 20.25
N ILE A 80 -27.52 -11.03 20.84
CA ILE A 80 -26.17 -11.50 20.54
C ILE A 80 -26.08 -11.95 19.07
N GLN A 81 -27.05 -12.72 18.58
CA GLN A 81 -27.12 -13.16 17.18
C GLN A 81 -27.12 -11.97 16.22
N THR A 82 -27.99 -10.99 16.49
CA THR A 82 -28.10 -9.79 15.64
C THR A 82 -26.82 -8.98 15.63
N LEU A 83 -26.17 -8.83 16.79
CA LEU A 83 -24.91 -8.12 16.94
C LEU A 83 -23.78 -8.82 16.18
N ARG A 84 -23.72 -10.15 16.22
CA ARG A 84 -22.71 -10.96 15.52
C ARG A 84 -22.97 -11.09 14.01
N ALA A 85 -24.20 -10.95 13.56
CA ALA A 85 -24.56 -10.93 12.15
C ALA A 85 -24.33 -9.56 11.47
N ASP A 86 -24.12 -8.50 12.24
CA ASP A 86 -23.88 -7.15 11.72
C ASP A 86 -22.38 -6.91 11.54
N SER A 87 -21.91 -6.77 10.28
CA SER A 87 -20.49 -6.61 9.94
C SER A 87 -19.81 -5.39 10.57
N GLN A 88 -20.57 -4.39 11.02
CA GLN A 88 -20.03 -3.24 11.75
C GLN A 88 -19.89 -3.48 13.25
N LEU A 89 -20.62 -4.46 13.79
CA LEU A 89 -20.71 -4.74 15.21
C LEU A 89 -20.15 -6.11 15.62
N GLU A 90 -19.94 -7.01 14.69
CA GLU A 90 -19.50 -8.40 14.94
C GLU A 90 -18.21 -8.48 15.77
N SER A 91 -17.29 -7.53 15.58
CA SER A 91 -16.03 -7.45 16.31
C SER A 91 -16.13 -6.75 17.67
N LEU A 92 -17.31 -6.19 18.03
CA LEU A 92 -17.48 -5.45 19.28
C LEU A 92 -17.41 -6.39 20.48
N PRO A 93 -16.52 -6.17 21.48
CA PRO A 93 -16.44 -6.97 22.70
C PRO A 93 -17.77 -6.99 23.44
N LEU A 94 -18.30 -8.20 23.69
CA LEU A 94 -19.57 -8.44 24.38
C LEU A 94 -19.34 -9.35 25.58
N LEU A 95 -19.54 -8.82 26.78
CA LEU A 95 -19.50 -9.59 28.00
C LEU A 95 -20.93 -9.72 28.55
N VAL A 96 -21.27 -10.91 29.02
CA VAL A 96 -22.57 -11.17 29.66
C VAL A 96 -22.42 -11.19 31.17
N THR A 97 -23.45 -10.75 31.88
CA THR A 97 -23.50 -10.79 33.35
C THR A 97 -24.86 -11.33 33.80
N SER A 98 -24.91 -12.05 34.92
CA SER A 98 -26.13 -12.59 35.53
C SER A 98 -26.04 -12.48 37.04
N ARG A 99 -27.18 -12.25 37.69
CA ARG A 99 -27.32 -12.20 39.14
C ARG A 99 -27.66 -13.55 39.75
N THR A 100 -28.21 -14.42 38.92
CA THR A 100 -28.79 -15.71 39.37
C THR A 100 -27.83 -16.88 39.15
N ASP A 101 -26.65 -16.64 38.59
CA ASP A 101 -25.67 -17.69 38.19
C ASP A 101 -26.35 -18.83 37.41
N ASN A 102 -27.30 -18.46 36.54
CA ASN A 102 -27.99 -19.40 35.67
C ASN A 102 -27.03 -19.92 34.61
N ILE A 103 -26.37 -21.03 34.91
CA ILE A 103 -25.33 -21.65 34.10
C ILE A 103 -25.84 -21.96 32.69
N ASP A 104 -27.03 -22.51 32.53
CA ASP A 104 -27.58 -22.85 31.21
C ASP A 104 -27.81 -21.61 30.33
N ALA A 105 -28.27 -20.51 30.91
CA ALA A 105 -28.43 -19.24 30.17
C ALA A 105 -27.11 -18.61 29.81
N ILE A 106 -26.10 -18.66 30.68
CA ILE A 106 -24.75 -18.19 30.43
C ILE A 106 -24.10 -19.00 29.31
N GLU A 107 -24.21 -20.33 29.36
CA GLU A 107 -23.65 -21.25 28.34
C GLU A 107 -24.24 -20.93 26.95
N ARG A 108 -25.58 -20.84 26.85
CA ARG A 108 -26.22 -20.43 25.58
C ARG A 108 -25.76 -19.09 25.05
N CYS A 109 -25.58 -18.10 25.90
CA CYS A 109 -25.08 -16.80 25.49
C CYS A 109 -23.62 -16.86 24.96
N LEU A 110 -22.77 -17.67 25.59
CA LEU A 110 -21.39 -17.88 25.15
C LEU A 110 -21.36 -18.64 23.80
N GLU A 111 -22.17 -19.70 23.66
CA GLU A 111 -22.31 -20.45 22.38
C GLU A 111 -22.87 -19.57 21.26
N THR A 112 -23.76 -18.64 21.59
CA THR A 112 -24.35 -17.68 20.63
C THR A 112 -23.36 -16.61 20.20
N GLY A 113 -22.26 -16.40 20.95
CA GLY A 113 -21.19 -15.50 20.54
C GLY A 113 -20.82 -14.38 21.53
N ALA A 114 -21.21 -14.49 22.80
CA ALA A 114 -20.62 -13.63 23.83
C ALA A 114 -19.15 -14.01 24.05
N ASP A 115 -18.31 -13.01 24.34
CA ASP A 115 -16.86 -13.20 24.47
C ASP A 115 -16.44 -13.76 25.83
N ASP A 116 -17.17 -13.42 26.90
CA ASP A 116 -16.94 -13.93 28.27
C ASP A 116 -18.15 -13.65 29.17
N TYR A 117 -18.13 -14.27 30.35
CA TYR A 117 -19.10 -14.05 31.42
C TYR A 117 -18.45 -13.33 32.61
N LEU A 118 -19.17 -12.37 33.17
CA LEU A 118 -18.81 -11.64 34.39
C LEU A 118 -19.78 -11.99 35.51
N PRO A 119 -19.36 -12.71 36.56
CA PRO A 119 -20.18 -12.91 37.76
C PRO A 119 -20.56 -11.56 38.39
N ASN A 120 -21.78 -11.46 38.94
CA ASN A 120 -22.26 -10.22 39.57
C ASN A 120 -21.39 -9.81 40.77
N VAL A 121 -20.88 -10.78 41.50
CA VAL A 121 -19.95 -10.57 42.63
C VAL A 121 -18.54 -10.91 42.12
N ILE A 122 -17.87 -9.92 41.58
CA ILE A 122 -16.50 -10.06 41.07
C ILE A 122 -15.61 -8.97 41.66
N GLY A 123 -14.42 -9.33 42.11
CA GLY A 123 -13.45 -8.35 42.59
C GLY A 123 -12.89 -7.48 41.43
N PRO A 124 -12.55 -6.20 41.71
CA PRO A 124 -12.08 -5.27 40.69
C PRO A 124 -10.89 -5.78 39.86
N ALA A 125 -9.98 -6.52 40.47
CA ALA A 125 -8.80 -7.07 39.79
C ALA A 125 -9.18 -8.13 38.75
N VAL A 126 -10.13 -9.03 39.08
CA VAL A 126 -10.57 -10.08 38.15
C VAL A 126 -11.44 -9.50 37.03
N LEU A 127 -12.29 -8.50 37.35
CA LEU A 127 -13.06 -7.76 36.37
C LEU A 127 -12.13 -7.11 35.31
N ARG A 128 -11.09 -6.41 35.75
CA ARG A 128 -10.10 -5.80 34.85
C ARG A 128 -9.44 -6.83 33.94
N VAL A 129 -9.02 -7.96 34.50
CA VAL A 129 -8.35 -9.01 33.71
C VAL A 129 -9.30 -9.55 32.63
N ARG A 130 -10.58 -9.82 32.95
CA ARG A 130 -11.56 -10.36 31.97
C ARG A 130 -11.92 -9.35 30.90
N VAL A 131 -12.17 -8.09 31.27
CA VAL A 131 -12.44 -7.00 30.29
C VAL A 131 -11.25 -6.82 29.35
N ASN A 132 -10.03 -6.72 29.89
CA ASN A 132 -8.84 -6.59 29.06
C ASN A 132 -8.62 -7.81 28.17
N ALA A 133 -8.83 -9.02 28.67
CA ALA A 133 -8.71 -10.24 27.86
C ALA A 133 -9.72 -10.27 26.71
N ALA A 134 -10.96 -9.81 26.89
CA ALA A 134 -11.95 -9.71 25.83
C ALA A 134 -11.56 -8.67 24.78
N LEU A 135 -11.10 -7.50 25.23
CA LEU A 135 -10.59 -6.44 24.34
C LEU A 135 -9.38 -6.90 23.52
N ASP A 136 -8.44 -7.58 24.17
CA ASP A 136 -7.21 -8.05 23.51
C ASP A 136 -7.49 -9.19 22.52
N ARG A 137 -8.38 -10.13 22.86
CA ARG A 137 -8.81 -11.18 21.91
C ARG A 137 -9.38 -10.57 20.63
N ARG A 138 -10.23 -9.54 20.74
CA ARG A 138 -10.81 -8.85 19.58
C ARG A 138 -9.75 -8.11 18.77
N ARG A 139 -8.85 -7.39 19.43
CA ARG A 139 -7.73 -6.71 18.72
C ARG A 139 -6.86 -7.67 17.95
N VAL A 140 -6.56 -8.83 18.52
CA VAL A 140 -5.79 -9.88 17.85
C VAL A 140 -6.55 -10.41 16.63
N GLN A 141 -7.86 -10.65 16.77
CA GLN A 141 -8.69 -11.16 15.68
C GLN A 141 -8.85 -10.15 14.54
N GLU A 142 -9.10 -8.88 14.85
CA GLU A 142 -9.12 -7.78 13.88
C GLU A 142 -7.77 -7.66 13.15
N GLY A 143 -6.67 -7.71 13.90
CA GLY A 143 -5.33 -7.72 13.32
C GLY A 143 -5.06 -8.90 12.40
N GLN A 144 -5.57 -10.09 12.73
CA GLN A 144 -5.46 -11.28 11.88
C GLN A 144 -6.31 -11.16 10.60
N ASN A 145 -7.53 -10.64 10.71
CA ASN A 145 -8.40 -10.42 9.55
C ASN A 145 -7.79 -9.39 8.60
N LEU A 146 -7.31 -8.25 9.14
CA LEU A 146 -6.62 -7.24 8.34
C LEU A 146 -5.38 -7.82 7.63
N ARG A 147 -4.57 -8.63 8.31
CA ARG A 147 -3.41 -9.30 7.69
C ARG A 147 -3.83 -10.24 6.56
N LYS A 148 -4.94 -10.98 6.71
CA LYS A 148 -5.47 -11.82 5.63
C LYS A 148 -5.89 -10.98 4.43
N GLU A 149 -6.62 -9.88 4.64
CA GLU A 149 -7.03 -8.97 3.56
C GLU A 149 -5.81 -8.36 2.86
N MET A 150 -4.78 -7.93 3.61
CA MET A 150 -3.54 -7.42 3.04
C MET A 150 -2.78 -8.50 2.25
N SER A 151 -2.77 -9.75 2.71
CA SER A 151 -2.17 -10.86 1.98
C SER A 151 -2.86 -11.11 0.64
N VAL A 152 -4.19 -11.01 0.57
CA VAL A 152 -4.96 -11.10 -0.68
C VAL A 152 -4.63 -9.91 -1.59
N ALA A 153 -4.61 -8.69 -1.06
CA ALA A 153 -4.25 -7.50 -1.82
C ALA A 153 -2.84 -7.61 -2.42
N ARG A 154 -1.87 -8.12 -1.65
CA ARG A 154 -0.50 -8.40 -2.11
C ARG A 154 -0.48 -9.41 -3.27
N THR A 155 -1.27 -10.48 -3.17
CA THR A 155 -1.35 -11.48 -4.23
C THR A 155 -1.89 -10.86 -5.52
N ILE A 156 -3.00 -10.12 -5.43
CA ILE A 156 -3.59 -9.42 -6.58
C ILE A 156 -2.59 -8.41 -7.18
N GLN A 157 -1.88 -7.68 -6.34
CA GLN A 157 -0.89 -6.70 -6.83
C GLN A 157 0.26 -7.36 -7.58
N ARG A 158 0.73 -8.52 -7.15
CA ARG A 158 1.78 -9.27 -7.84
C ARG A 158 1.36 -9.69 -9.25
N ASP A 159 0.08 -9.95 -9.48
CA ASP A 159 -0.46 -10.30 -10.80
C ASP A 159 -0.43 -9.10 -11.78
N PHE A 160 -0.29 -7.87 -11.27
CA PHE A 160 -0.04 -6.71 -12.13
C PHE A 160 1.43 -6.57 -12.55
N LEU A 161 2.38 -7.18 -11.87
CA LEU A 161 3.78 -7.14 -12.28
C LEU A 161 4.05 -8.18 -13.38
N PRO A 162 5.10 -8.00 -14.22
CA PRO A 162 5.48 -9.00 -15.19
C PRO A 162 5.82 -10.34 -14.53
N GLU A 163 5.24 -11.45 -15.00
CA GLU A 163 5.62 -12.81 -14.56
C GLU A 163 7.05 -13.15 -14.97
N SER A 164 7.47 -12.66 -16.14
CA SER A 164 8.83 -12.80 -16.67
C SER A 164 9.18 -11.58 -17.52
N LEU A 165 10.44 -11.26 -17.58
CA LEU A 165 10.95 -10.25 -18.51
C LEU A 165 11.05 -10.85 -19.92
N PRO A 166 10.91 -10.04 -20.99
CA PRO A 166 11.02 -10.54 -22.34
C PRO A 166 12.43 -11.06 -22.64
N GLU A 167 12.52 -12.19 -23.32
CA GLU A 167 13.78 -12.72 -23.85
C GLU A 167 14.08 -12.05 -25.19
N VAL A 168 15.16 -11.28 -25.25
CA VAL A 168 15.59 -10.54 -26.44
C VAL A 168 17.05 -10.85 -26.74
N THR A 169 17.36 -11.14 -28.00
CA THR A 169 18.75 -11.42 -28.42
C THR A 169 19.64 -10.20 -28.17
N ASP A 170 20.85 -10.44 -27.66
CA ASP A 170 21.84 -9.41 -27.32
C ASP A 170 21.41 -8.39 -26.25
N LEU A 171 20.33 -8.66 -25.48
CA LEU A 171 19.86 -7.82 -24.39
C LEU A 171 19.63 -8.64 -23.12
N GLU A 172 20.40 -8.35 -22.10
CA GLU A 172 20.17 -8.88 -20.74
C GLU A 172 19.24 -7.93 -19.97
N LEU A 173 18.23 -8.50 -19.32
CA LEU A 173 17.26 -7.77 -18.50
C LEU A 173 17.15 -8.40 -17.13
N GLU A 174 17.10 -7.59 -16.09
CA GLU A 174 16.84 -8.02 -14.72
C GLU A 174 16.06 -6.94 -13.99
N ALA A 175 15.11 -7.33 -13.16
CA ALA A 175 14.34 -6.39 -12.34
C ALA A 175 14.00 -7.00 -10.97
N ALA A 176 13.85 -6.16 -9.97
CA ALA A 176 13.41 -6.57 -8.66
C ALA A 176 12.52 -5.50 -8.02
N LEU A 177 11.53 -5.97 -7.27
CA LEU A 177 10.71 -5.15 -6.39
C LEU A 177 10.63 -5.81 -5.02
N ARG A 178 10.97 -5.05 -3.99
CA ARG A 178 10.89 -5.47 -2.58
C ARG A 178 10.01 -4.46 -1.82
N PRO A 179 8.74 -4.78 -1.57
CA PRO A 179 7.84 -3.91 -0.82
C PRO A 179 8.33 -3.72 0.62
N ALA A 180 8.23 -2.49 1.13
CA ALA A 180 8.47 -2.18 2.55
C ALA A 180 7.31 -2.64 3.44
N ARG A 181 6.11 -2.76 2.88
CA ARG A 181 4.87 -3.18 3.55
C ARG A 181 4.24 -4.36 2.82
N ASP A 182 3.00 -4.68 3.19
CA ASP A 182 2.24 -5.77 2.54
C ASP A 182 1.98 -5.49 1.05
N VAL A 183 1.79 -4.23 0.66
CA VAL A 183 1.60 -3.75 -0.71
C VAL A 183 2.48 -2.54 -0.99
N SER A 184 2.84 -2.32 -2.26
CA SER A 184 3.80 -1.35 -2.74
C SER A 184 3.15 -0.24 -3.57
N GLY A 185 3.67 0.99 -3.47
CA GLY A 185 3.41 2.07 -4.42
C GLY A 185 4.27 1.95 -5.67
N ASP A 186 5.43 1.34 -5.54
CA ASP A 186 6.39 1.12 -6.61
C ASP A 186 5.92 0.08 -7.62
N PHE A 187 6.41 0.24 -8.86
CA PHE A 187 6.24 -0.75 -9.90
C PHE A 187 7.36 -0.69 -10.94
N TYR A 188 7.52 -1.79 -11.65
CA TYR A 188 8.24 -1.83 -12.91
C TYR A 188 7.40 -2.53 -13.97
N ASP A 189 7.70 -2.27 -15.23
CA ASP A 189 7.21 -3.05 -16.36
C ASP A 189 8.29 -3.16 -17.43
N CYS A 190 8.30 -4.27 -18.14
CA CYS A 190 9.20 -4.48 -19.25
C CYS A 190 8.49 -5.38 -20.28
N PHE A 191 8.36 -4.90 -21.51
CA PHE A 191 7.66 -5.64 -22.56
C PHE A 191 8.17 -5.27 -23.95
N LEU A 192 8.06 -6.24 -24.86
CA LEU A 192 8.43 -6.10 -26.25
C LEU A 192 7.24 -5.57 -27.06
N LEU A 193 7.45 -4.54 -27.85
CA LEU A 193 6.48 -4.07 -28.83
C LEU A 193 6.53 -4.94 -30.10
N THR A 194 5.44 -4.93 -30.86
CA THR A 194 5.36 -5.62 -32.17
C THR A 194 6.34 -5.07 -33.19
N SER A 195 6.82 -3.84 -33.00
CA SER A 195 7.84 -3.18 -33.84
C SER A 195 9.27 -3.62 -33.50
N GLY A 196 9.48 -4.30 -32.36
CA GLY A 196 10.79 -4.87 -31.97
C GLY A 196 11.47 -4.09 -30.82
N GLU A 197 10.99 -2.93 -30.45
CA GLU A 197 11.53 -2.17 -29.32
C GLU A 197 11.08 -2.76 -27.98
N VAL A 198 11.95 -2.65 -26.97
CA VAL A 198 11.66 -3.02 -25.59
C VAL A 198 11.28 -1.77 -24.80
N ILE A 199 10.08 -1.76 -24.24
CA ILE A 199 9.64 -0.72 -23.32
C ILE A 199 10.08 -1.07 -21.90
N LEU A 200 10.74 -0.11 -21.22
CA LEU A 200 11.24 -0.22 -19.87
C LEU A 200 10.52 0.84 -19.02
N VAL A 201 9.96 0.45 -17.90
CA VAL A 201 9.22 1.33 -17.00
C VAL A 201 9.65 1.08 -15.56
N VAL A 202 9.96 2.14 -14.81
CA VAL A 202 10.09 2.14 -13.36
C VAL A 202 9.30 3.32 -12.85
N GLY A 203 8.47 3.12 -11.84
CA GLY A 203 7.62 4.18 -11.29
C GLY A 203 7.38 4.01 -9.80
N ASP A 204 7.15 5.15 -9.16
CA ASP A 204 6.81 5.26 -7.76
C ASP A 204 5.59 6.17 -7.59
N VAL A 205 4.55 5.65 -6.96
CA VAL A 205 3.31 6.36 -6.66
C VAL A 205 3.44 7.02 -5.29
N CYS A 206 3.18 8.32 -5.24
CA CYS A 206 3.18 9.07 -3.97
C CYS A 206 2.28 8.41 -2.92
N ASP A 207 2.64 8.57 -1.61
CA ASP A 207 1.97 7.93 -0.48
C ASP A 207 2.28 6.41 -0.40
N LYS A 208 1.73 5.72 0.60
CA LYS A 208 2.01 4.30 0.89
C LYS A 208 0.74 3.54 1.25
N GLY A 209 0.79 2.22 1.08
CA GLY A 209 -0.30 1.33 1.43
C GLY A 209 -1.31 1.12 0.31
N VAL A 210 -2.56 0.76 0.66
CA VAL A 210 -3.57 0.29 -0.31
C VAL A 210 -3.89 1.34 -1.36
N GLY A 211 -3.92 2.64 -1.00
CA GLY A 211 -4.18 3.73 -1.94
C GLY A 211 -3.12 3.78 -3.04
N ALA A 212 -1.85 3.85 -2.67
CA ALA A 212 -0.72 3.84 -3.60
C ALA A 212 -0.71 2.56 -4.46
N ALA A 213 -0.96 1.40 -3.85
CA ALA A 213 -1.02 0.11 -4.56
C ALA A 213 -2.10 0.05 -5.65
N LEU A 214 -3.27 0.63 -5.40
CA LEU A 214 -4.35 0.72 -6.41
C LEU A 214 -3.98 1.65 -7.55
N PHE A 215 -3.38 2.80 -7.24
CA PHE A 215 -2.91 3.74 -8.26
C PHE A 215 -1.72 3.19 -9.04
N MET A 216 -0.82 2.43 -8.42
CA MET A 216 0.25 1.71 -9.09
C MET A 216 -0.31 0.81 -10.20
N ALA A 217 -1.30 -0.03 -9.88
CA ALA A 217 -1.95 -0.90 -10.85
C ALA A 217 -2.61 -0.09 -11.99
N LEU A 218 -3.21 1.05 -11.67
CA LEU A 218 -3.82 1.95 -12.67
C LEU A 218 -2.76 2.60 -13.56
N PHE A 219 -1.70 3.22 -13.00
CA PHE A 219 -0.62 3.82 -13.76
C PHE A 219 0.02 2.83 -14.72
N ARG A 220 0.43 1.66 -14.20
CA ARG A 220 1.04 0.61 -15.02
C ARG A 220 0.12 0.15 -16.14
N SER A 221 -1.16 -0.07 -15.85
CA SER A 221 -2.14 -0.51 -16.86
C SER A 221 -2.36 0.53 -17.95
N LEU A 222 -2.44 1.81 -17.59
CA LEU A 222 -2.59 2.92 -18.56
C LEU A 222 -1.34 3.03 -19.45
N ILE A 223 -0.14 2.98 -18.88
CA ILE A 223 1.12 3.03 -19.61
C ILE A 223 1.17 1.87 -20.60
N ARG A 224 0.96 0.63 -20.16
CA ARG A 224 1.02 -0.56 -21.00
C ARG A 224 -0.02 -0.55 -22.11
N ALA A 225 -1.29 -0.25 -21.79
CA ALA A 225 -2.38 -0.22 -22.75
C ALA A 225 -2.23 0.90 -23.79
N SER A 226 -1.63 2.04 -23.41
CA SER A 226 -1.38 3.14 -24.34
C SER A 226 -0.12 2.92 -25.19
N ALA A 227 0.90 2.22 -24.67
CA ALA A 227 2.12 1.92 -25.42
C ALA A 227 1.91 0.83 -26.48
N ASP A 228 1.17 -0.23 -26.15
CA ASP A 228 0.86 -1.34 -27.06
C ASP A 228 -0.65 -1.60 -27.16
N PRO A 229 -1.36 -0.80 -27.96
CA PRO A 229 -2.81 -0.95 -28.13
C PRO A 229 -3.20 -2.24 -28.88
N VAL A 230 -2.26 -2.90 -29.55
CA VAL A 230 -2.50 -4.13 -30.31
C VAL A 230 -2.30 -5.37 -29.44
N GLY A 231 -1.18 -5.42 -28.70
CA GLY A 231 -0.83 -6.55 -27.84
C GLY A 231 -1.65 -6.61 -26.55
N GLY A 232 -2.09 -5.46 -26.03
CA GLY A 232 -2.86 -5.35 -24.79
C GLY A 232 -4.34 -5.73 -24.87
N GLY A 233 -4.91 -5.99 -26.05
CA GLY A 233 -6.32 -6.39 -26.24
C GLY A 233 -7.37 -5.37 -25.77
N ALA A 234 -6.97 -4.28 -25.15
CA ALA A 234 -7.84 -3.37 -24.40
C ALA A 234 -8.55 -2.30 -25.25
N LEU A 235 -8.02 -1.94 -26.41
CA LEU A 235 -8.57 -0.87 -27.26
C LEU A 235 -9.47 -1.34 -28.39
N ASN A 236 -9.67 -2.65 -28.57
CA ASN A 236 -10.57 -3.19 -29.59
C ASN A 236 -12.08 -2.96 -29.35
N MET A 237 -12.44 -2.30 -28.25
CA MET A 237 -13.85 -2.14 -27.84
C MET A 237 -14.47 -0.78 -28.17
N ILE A 238 -13.74 0.16 -28.76
CA ILE A 238 -14.32 1.49 -29.12
C ILE A 238 -14.49 1.58 -30.64
N GLY A 239 -15.67 1.22 -31.05
CA GLY A 239 -16.24 1.13 -32.40
C GLY A 239 -15.67 1.97 -33.53
N GLY A 240 -15.42 1.32 -34.66
CA GLY A 240 -15.62 1.86 -36.03
C GLY A 240 -14.57 2.81 -36.61
N ARG A 241 -13.58 3.30 -35.88
CA ARG A 241 -12.49 4.16 -36.39
C ARG A 241 -11.10 3.53 -36.33
N HIS A 242 -11.04 2.21 -36.17
CA HIS A 242 -9.82 1.44 -35.89
C HIS A 242 -8.72 1.52 -36.96
N THR A 243 -9.07 1.46 -38.26
CA THR A 243 -8.08 1.30 -39.30
C THR A 243 -7.17 2.53 -39.46
N MET A 244 -7.69 3.74 -39.29
CA MET A 244 -6.87 4.97 -39.37
C MET A 244 -5.98 5.19 -38.16
N VAL A 245 -6.48 4.87 -36.97
CA VAL A 245 -5.71 5.00 -35.73
C VAL A 245 -4.57 3.97 -35.69
N MET A 246 -4.82 2.75 -36.11
CA MET A 246 -3.81 1.68 -36.21
C MET A 246 -2.70 1.98 -37.22
N GLN A 247 -3.02 2.54 -38.41
CA GLN A 247 -2.00 2.98 -39.35
C GLN A 247 -1.17 4.16 -38.86
N ALA A 248 -1.76 5.09 -38.09
CA ALA A 248 -1.05 6.21 -37.50
C ALA A 248 -0.07 5.75 -36.40
N ILE A 249 -0.46 4.75 -35.58
CA ILE A 249 0.37 4.20 -34.51
C ILE A 249 1.55 3.38 -35.05
N GLN A 250 1.39 2.68 -36.15
CA GLN A 250 2.46 1.90 -36.79
C GLN A 250 3.59 2.74 -37.45
N SER A 251 3.35 4.04 -37.64
CA SER A 251 4.35 4.98 -38.17
C SER A 251 4.88 5.99 -37.16
N GLU A 252 4.50 5.83 -35.88
CA GLU A 252 4.89 6.73 -34.79
C GLU A 252 6.35 6.49 -34.40
N SER A 253 7.12 7.58 -34.22
CA SER A 253 8.49 7.45 -33.71
C SER A 253 8.49 7.05 -32.23
N PRO A 254 9.55 6.35 -31.73
CA PRO A 254 9.66 6.05 -30.29
C PRO A 254 9.52 7.30 -29.41
N ALA A 255 9.99 8.45 -29.85
CA ALA A 255 9.84 9.71 -29.13
C ALA A 255 8.39 10.17 -29.02
N ASP A 256 7.64 10.14 -30.13
CA ASP A 256 6.22 10.51 -30.15
C ASP A 256 5.39 9.53 -29.33
N LEU A 257 5.69 8.23 -29.42
CA LEU A 257 5.08 7.18 -28.61
C LEU A 257 5.21 7.48 -27.11
N LEU A 258 6.43 7.72 -26.62
CA LEU A 258 6.66 7.94 -25.18
C LEU A 258 6.02 9.25 -24.68
N ILE A 259 6.07 10.32 -25.49
CA ILE A 259 5.40 11.59 -25.18
C ILE A 259 3.88 11.39 -25.08
N ARG A 260 3.31 10.66 -26.02
CA ARG A 260 1.87 10.35 -26.03
C ARG A 260 1.45 9.50 -24.85
N VAL A 261 2.22 8.44 -24.52
CA VAL A 261 1.97 7.56 -23.37
C VAL A 261 2.01 8.35 -22.06
N ALA A 262 3.05 9.16 -21.88
CA ALA A 262 3.18 10.01 -20.68
C ALA A 262 2.05 11.03 -20.59
N GLY A 263 1.76 11.76 -21.68
CA GLY A 263 0.69 12.76 -21.74
C GLY A 263 -0.70 12.17 -21.49
N PHE A 264 -1.02 11.04 -22.13
CA PHE A 264 -2.31 10.34 -21.94
C PHE A 264 -2.47 9.89 -20.48
N THR A 265 -1.45 9.23 -19.92
CA THR A 265 -1.48 8.73 -18.54
C THR A 265 -1.63 9.89 -17.55
N ASN A 266 -0.84 10.96 -17.73
CA ASN A 266 -0.94 12.17 -16.94
C ASN A 266 -2.36 12.74 -16.94
N ASP A 267 -2.91 12.98 -18.11
CA ASP A 267 -4.22 13.65 -18.26
C ASP A 267 -5.36 12.78 -17.74
N TYR A 268 -5.30 11.46 -17.94
CA TYR A 268 -6.27 10.54 -17.39
C TYR A 268 -6.32 10.66 -15.86
N ILE A 269 -5.17 10.59 -15.19
CA ILE A 269 -5.11 10.66 -13.73
C ILE A 269 -5.48 12.07 -13.23
N ALA A 270 -4.88 13.10 -13.77
CA ALA A 270 -5.10 14.48 -13.32
C ALA A 270 -6.55 14.94 -13.49
N ARG A 271 -7.22 14.56 -14.59
CA ARG A 271 -8.61 14.97 -14.87
C ARG A 271 -9.64 14.12 -14.15
N LEU A 272 -9.46 12.79 -14.10
CA LEU A 272 -10.46 11.88 -13.56
C LEU A 272 -10.26 11.56 -12.07
N HIS A 273 -9.04 11.60 -11.59
CA HIS A 273 -8.66 11.24 -10.23
C HIS A 273 -8.00 12.39 -9.43
N GLY A 274 -7.97 13.62 -9.95
CA GLY A 274 -7.30 14.76 -9.32
C GLY A 274 -7.75 15.09 -7.89
N ARG A 275 -8.96 14.64 -7.48
CA ARG A 275 -9.44 14.81 -6.09
C ARG A 275 -8.67 13.96 -5.07
N THR A 276 -8.01 12.91 -5.51
CA THR A 276 -7.23 12.01 -4.63
C THR A 276 -5.83 12.53 -4.36
N ASN A 277 -5.36 13.55 -5.13
CA ASN A 277 -4.00 14.08 -5.11
C ASN A 277 -2.92 13.01 -5.33
N MET A 278 -3.27 11.91 -6.00
CA MET A 278 -2.34 10.83 -6.32
C MET A 278 -1.61 11.15 -7.62
N PHE A 279 -0.30 11.01 -7.59
CA PHE A 279 0.59 11.18 -8.73
C PHE A 279 1.71 10.13 -8.67
N ALA A 280 2.42 9.95 -9.77
CA ALA A 280 3.56 9.03 -9.81
C ALA A 280 4.77 9.68 -10.49
N THR A 281 5.95 9.42 -9.97
CA THR A 281 7.19 9.64 -10.70
C THR A 281 7.44 8.41 -11.57
N VAL A 282 7.80 8.59 -12.84
CA VAL A 282 7.97 7.48 -13.79
C VAL A 282 9.16 7.72 -14.71
N PHE A 283 10.07 6.77 -14.76
CA PHE A 283 11.03 6.62 -15.85
C PHE A 283 10.44 5.67 -16.90
N LEU A 284 10.29 6.15 -18.13
CA LEU A 284 9.74 5.43 -19.28
C LEU A 284 10.74 5.48 -20.42
N ALA A 285 11.15 4.32 -20.95
CA ALA A 285 12.11 4.26 -22.04
C ALA A 285 11.71 3.23 -23.10
N SER A 286 12.11 3.49 -24.33
CA SER A 286 12.07 2.59 -25.48
C SER A 286 13.51 2.30 -25.91
N LEU A 287 13.87 1.03 -25.94
CA LEU A 287 15.18 0.57 -26.38
C LEU A 287 15.02 -0.30 -27.64
N GLU A 288 15.67 0.09 -28.73
CA GLU A 288 15.82 -0.74 -29.92
C GLU A 288 17.13 -1.56 -29.75
N PRO A 289 17.04 -2.89 -29.57
CA PRO A 289 18.20 -3.69 -29.19
C PRO A 289 19.28 -3.79 -30.23
N TYR A 290 18.93 -3.70 -31.52
CA TYR A 290 19.89 -3.87 -32.62
C TYR A 290 20.79 -2.64 -32.83
N SER A 291 20.19 -1.44 -32.82
CA SER A 291 20.92 -0.17 -32.97
C SER A 291 21.43 0.38 -31.65
N GLY A 292 20.84 -0.04 -30.54
CA GLY A 292 21.06 0.55 -29.23
C GLY A 292 20.39 1.91 -29.03
N GLU A 293 19.49 2.31 -29.94
CA GLU A 293 18.74 3.55 -29.78
C GLU A 293 17.87 3.47 -28.52
N LEU A 294 18.18 4.34 -27.57
CA LEU A 294 17.47 4.51 -26.31
C LEU A 294 16.76 5.86 -26.30
N VAL A 295 15.44 5.84 -26.38
CA VAL A 295 14.62 7.04 -26.22
C VAL A 295 13.96 6.99 -24.85
N TYR A 296 13.98 8.09 -24.08
CA TYR A 296 13.34 8.10 -22.76
C TYR A 296 12.56 9.38 -22.48
N VAL A 297 11.56 9.24 -21.64
CA VAL A 297 10.85 10.29 -20.90
C VAL A 297 11.02 10.00 -19.41
N ASN A 298 11.59 10.95 -18.67
CA ASN A 298 11.66 10.87 -17.22
C ASN A 298 10.66 11.88 -16.63
N ALA A 299 9.55 11.38 -16.16
CA ALA A 299 8.45 12.13 -15.58
C ALA A 299 8.66 12.36 -14.06
N GLY A 300 9.63 13.20 -13.71
CA GLY A 300 9.93 13.57 -12.32
C GLY A 300 10.53 12.46 -11.46
N HIS A 301 11.00 11.37 -12.07
CA HIS A 301 11.59 10.22 -11.39
C HIS A 301 13.07 10.41 -11.09
N GLU A 302 13.62 9.60 -10.16
CA GLU A 302 15.07 9.55 -9.95
C GLU A 302 15.81 9.35 -11.29
N PRO A 303 16.95 10.05 -11.49
CA PRO A 303 17.72 9.89 -12.71
C PRO A 303 18.19 8.45 -12.90
N ALA A 304 17.75 7.78 -13.98
CA ALA A 304 18.31 6.50 -14.35
C ALA A 304 19.79 6.68 -14.75
N LEU A 305 20.59 5.64 -14.54
CA LEU A 305 22.03 5.65 -14.78
C LEU A 305 22.36 4.84 -16.04
N MET A 306 23.08 5.45 -16.97
CA MET A 306 23.69 4.73 -18.09
C MET A 306 25.18 4.54 -17.79
N ILE A 307 25.63 3.30 -17.76
CA ILE A 307 26.96 2.90 -17.32
C ILE A 307 27.73 2.35 -18.51
N ALA A 308 28.84 3.01 -18.84
CA ALA A 308 29.78 2.53 -19.87
C ALA A 308 30.73 1.48 -19.32
N PRO A 309 31.34 0.64 -20.20
CA PRO A 309 32.33 -0.37 -19.78
C PRO A 309 33.58 0.21 -19.11
N ASP A 310 33.93 1.47 -19.38
CA ASP A 310 35.06 2.19 -18.74
C ASP A 310 34.70 2.70 -17.34
N GLY A 311 33.43 2.61 -16.90
CA GLY A 311 32.92 3.07 -15.63
C GLY A 311 32.40 4.52 -15.65
N THR A 312 32.33 5.15 -16.81
CA THR A 312 31.65 6.42 -16.98
C THR A 312 30.16 6.24 -16.72
N VAL A 313 29.55 7.14 -15.95
CA VAL A 313 28.11 7.11 -15.66
C VAL A 313 27.46 8.40 -16.10
N GLU A 314 26.46 8.29 -16.98
CA GLU A 314 25.58 9.38 -17.37
C GLU A 314 24.25 9.28 -16.63
N GLU A 315 23.75 10.41 -16.11
CA GLU A 315 22.43 10.52 -15.48
C GLU A 315 21.37 10.91 -16.51
N LEU A 316 20.34 10.08 -16.66
CA LEU A 316 19.17 10.35 -17.51
C LEU A 316 18.12 11.12 -16.71
N ARG A 317 18.30 12.44 -16.67
CA ARG A 317 17.58 13.37 -15.79
C ARG A 317 16.10 13.52 -16.18
N PRO A 318 15.25 14.05 -15.26
CA PRO A 318 13.86 14.38 -15.54
C PRO A 318 13.68 15.30 -16.74
N THR A 319 12.68 14.98 -17.58
CA THR A 319 12.34 15.68 -18.83
C THR A 319 10.90 16.20 -18.81
N GLY A 320 10.20 16.02 -17.70
CA GLY A 320 8.84 16.48 -17.43
C GLY A 320 8.47 16.33 -15.95
N PRO A 321 7.31 16.85 -15.54
CA PRO A 321 6.82 16.69 -14.17
C PRO A 321 6.32 15.27 -13.92
N ALA A 322 6.07 14.91 -12.64
CA ALA A 322 5.44 13.65 -12.27
C ALA A 322 4.05 13.51 -12.92
N LEU A 323 3.67 12.27 -13.29
CA LEU A 323 2.40 11.97 -13.95
C LEU A 323 1.22 12.12 -12.99
N GLY A 324 0.17 12.80 -13.42
CA GLY A 324 -1.06 12.95 -12.66
C GLY A 324 -1.12 14.20 -11.77
N MET A 325 -0.04 15.00 -11.70
CA MET A 325 -0.01 16.22 -10.87
C MET A 325 -0.90 17.33 -11.45
N MET A 326 -0.77 17.61 -12.74
CA MET A 326 -1.51 18.69 -13.42
C MET A 326 -1.92 18.24 -14.81
N PRO A 327 -3.15 18.56 -15.25
CA PRO A 327 -3.55 18.29 -16.62
C PRO A 327 -2.73 19.13 -17.61
N ASP A 328 -2.66 18.68 -18.85
CA ASP A 328 -1.94 19.32 -19.95
C ASP A 328 -0.43 19.52 -19.68
N SER A 329 0.18 18.69 -18.83
CA SER A 329 1.61 18.69 -18.60
C SER A 329 2.38 18.31 -19.86
N HIS A 330 3.53 18.95 -20.07
CA HIS A 330 4.38 18.72 -21.23
C HIS A 330 5.56 17.81 -20.87
N PHE A 331 5.81 16.82 -21.73
CA PHE A 331 6.91 15.87 -21.60
C PHE A 331 7.81 15.97 -22.81
N THR A 332 9.11 15.80 -22.61
CA THR A 332 10.10 15.80 -23.67
C THR A 332 10.79 14.44 -23.73
N ALA A 333 10.88 13.87 -24.92
CA ALA A 333 11.68 12.67 -25.13
C ALA A 333 13.13 13.05 -25.46
N VAL A 334 14.07 12.29 -24.92
CA VAL A 334 15.51 12.46 -25.14
C VAL A 334 16.06 11.16 -25.70
N THR A 335 16.88 11.24 -26.76
CA THR A 335 17.53 10.09 -27.37
C THR A 335 18.97 9.97 -26.88
N ARG A 336 19.39 8.74 -26.63
CA ARG A 336 20.75 8.32 -26.31
C ARG A 336 21.07 7.05 -27.11
N THR A 337 22.34 6.66 -27.09
CA THR A 337 22.76 5.37 -27.64
C THR A 337 23.32 4.52 -26.52
N LEU A 338 22.70 3.39 -26.28
CA LEU A 338 23.18 2.33 -25.38
C LEU A 338 24.08 1.42 -26.23
N GLU A 339 25.39 1.61 -26.17
CA GLU A 339 26.33 0.80 -26.95
C GLU A 339 26.53 -0.60 -26.34
N LYS A 340 27.09 -1.52 -27.10
CA LYS A 340 27.44 -2.87 -26.60
C LYS A 340 28.34 -2.78 -25.36
N GLY A 341 27.96 -3.54 -24.34
CA GLY A 341 28.63 -3.52 -23.03
C GLY A 341 28.17 -2.43 -22.09
N HIS A 342 27.37 -1.44 -22.57
CA HIS A 342 26.72 -0.48 -21.68
C HIS A 342 25.54 -1.11 -20.93
N SER A 343 25.27 -0.57 -19.74
CA SER A 343 24.09 -0.94 -18.93
C SER A 343 23.25 0.29 -18.64
N LEU A 344 21.93 0.15 -18.71
CA LEU A 344 20.95 1.08 -18.15
C LEU A 344 20.51 0.56 -16.79
N PHE A 345 20.41 1.44 -15.78
CA PHE A 345 19.95 1.11 -14.44
C PHE A 345 18.95 2.16 -13.98
N ALA A 346 17.67 1.79 -13.86
CA ALA A 346 16.61 2.62 -13.33
C ALA A 346 16.18 2.10 -11.94
N PHE A 347 15.83 3.00 -11.03
CA PHE A 347 15.55 2.65 -9.63
C PHE A 347 14.69 3.70 -8.96
N THR A 348 13.95 3.32 -7.91
CA THR A 348 13.17 4.22 -7.06
C THR A 348 14.00 4.77 -5.90
N ASP A 349 13.54 5.87 -5.31
CA ASP A 349 14.25 6.61 -4.24
C ASP A 349 14.51 5.77 -2.98
N GLY A 350 13.68 4.75 -2.71
CA GLY A 350 13.87 3.83 -1.57
C GLY A 350 15.26 3.19 -1.51
N LEU A 351 15.96 3.04 -2.65
CA LEU A 351 17.37 2.59 -2.65
C LEU A 351 18.30 3.62 -2.04
N ALA A 352 18.14 4.89 -2.42
CA ALA A 352 18.98 5.99 -1.94
C ALA A 352 18.59 6.41 -0.52
N GLU A 353 17.31 6.31 -0.17
CA GLU A 353 16.75 6.67 1.13
C GLU A 353 16.82 5.55 2.18
N ALA A 354 17.37 4.40 1.84
CA ALA A 354 17.58 3.32 2.78
C ALA A 354 18.39 3.77 4.02
N HIS A 355 17.97 3.35 5.21
CA HIS A 355 18.58 3.76 6.49
C HIS A 355 19.36 2.63 7.16
N SER A 356 20.51 2.96 7.72
CA SER A 356 21.23 2.06 8.61
C SER A 356 20.52 1.93 9.97
N PRO A 357 20.87 0.93 10.81
CA PRO A 357 20.35 0.83 12.18
C PRO A 357 20.67 2.05 13.06
N THR A 358 21.66 2.84 12.68
CA THR A 358 22.04 4.09 13.37
C THR A 358 21.34 5.33 12.80
N GLY A 359 20.47 5.17 11.79
CA GLY A 359 19.72 6.26 11.15
C GLY A 359 20.47 7.02 10.06
N GLU A 360 21.63 6.52 9.61
CA GLU A 360 22.36 7.08 8.48
C GLU A 360 21.67 6.70 7.16
N VAL A 361 21.53 7.67 6.24
CA VAL A 361 20.97 7.43 4.90
C VAL A 361 22.03 6.82 3.97
N TYR A 362 21.63 5.84 3.14
CA TYR A 362 22.52 5.20 2.16
C TYR A 362 23.12 6.22 1.18
N GLY A 363 22.26 6.98 0.54
CA GLY A 363 22.57 8.10 -0.32
C GLY A 363 22.98 7.72 -1.74
N GLY A 364 22.69 8.60 -2.69
CA GLY A 364 23.00 8.38 -4.10
C GLY A 364 24.49 8.24 -4.42
N HIS A 365 25.40 8.73 -3.56
CA HIS A 365 26.83 8.56 -3.78
C HIS A 365 27.24 7.08 -3.62
N ARG A 366 26.83 6.42 -2.52
CA ARG A 366 27.12 4.99 -2.31
C ARG A 366 26.51 4.13 -3.39
N LEU A 367 25.26 4.44 -3.78
CA LEU A 367 24.59 3.75 -4.87
C LEU A 367 25.41 3.83 -6.17
N ARG A 368 25.86 5.02 -6.56
CA ARG A 368 26.69 5.19 -7.76
C ARG A 368 28.02 4.44 -7.69
N GLU A 369 28.67 4.41 -6.54
CA GLU A 369 29.93 3.64 -6.38
C GLU A 369 29.71 2.13 -6.53
N VAL A 370 28.61 1.58 -5.98
CA VAL A 370 28.26 0.17 -6.17
C VAL A 370 27.99 -0.10 -7.65
N VAL A 371 27.15 0.71 -8.29
CA VAL A 371 26.82 0.57 -9.71
C VAL A 371 28.06 0.62 -10.59
N LYS A 372 28.98 1.58 -10.37
CA LYS A 372 30.26 1.67 -11.09
C LYS A 372 31.14 0.43 -10.90
N SER A 373 31.13 -0.15 -9.71
CA SER A 373 31.92 -1.35 -9.42
C SER A 373 31.44 -2.57 -10.22
N GLN A 374 30.20 -2.56 -10.69
CA GLN A 374 29.58 -3.62 -11.49
C GLN A 374 29.70 -3.42 -13.00
N ARG A 375 30.50 -2.42 -13.47
CA ARG A 375 30.74 -2.22 -14.90
C ARG A 375 31.22 -3.50 -15.58
N GLY A 376 30.64 -3.82 -16.73
CA GLY A 376 30.95 -5.02 -17.53
C GLY A 376 30.38 -6.34 -16.97
N LYS A 377 29.63 -6.27 -15.84
CA LYS A 377 28.88 -7.39 -15.28
C LYS A 377 27.53 -7.54 -15.95
N SER A 378 26.88 -8.71 -15.81
CA SER A 378 25.54 -8.95 -16.30
C SER A 378 24.51 -8.06 -15.59
N ALA A 379 23.32 -7.90 -16.21
CA ALA A 379 22.21 -7.19 -15.57
C ALA A 379 21.81 -7.82 -14.23
N THR A 380 21.84 -9.16 -14.15
CA THR A 380 21.55 -9.93 -12.93
C THR A 380 22.59 -9.66 -11.81
N GLU A 381 23.89 -9.68 -12.16
CA GLU A 381 24.95 -9.38 -11.18
C GLU A 381 24.84 -7.94 -10.66
N LEU A 382 24.52 -6.98 -11.51
CA LEU A 382 24.32 -5.57 -11.13
C LEU A 382 23.18 -5.43 -10.13
N VAL A 383 22.00 -5.98 -10.46
CA VAL A 383 20.81 -5.93 -9.59
C VAL A 383 21.10 -6.57 -8.23
N HIS A 384 21.66 -7.77 -8.21
CA HIS A 384 21.96 -8.47 -6.97
C HIS A 384 23.00 -7.72 -6.12
N ALA A 385 24.07 -7.18 -6.72
CA ALA A 385 25.07 -6.44 -5.99
C ALA A 385 24.51 -5.17 -5.32
N VAL A 386 23.61 -4.47 -5.99
CA VAL A 386 22.95 -3.29 -5.40
C VAL A 386 22.04 -3.70 -4.24
N LEU A 387 21.21 -4.73 -4.43
CA LEU A 387 20.32 -5.23 -3.37
C LEU A 387 21.08 -5.71 -2.14
N ASP A 388 22.17 -6.44 -2.34
CA ASP A 388 23.02 -6.95 -1.25
C ASP A 388 23.73 -5.81 -0.51
N ALA A 389 24.19 -4.80 -1.23
CA ALA A 389 24.81 -3.62 -0.64
C ALA A 389 23.84 -2.82 0.25
N VAL A 390 22.62 -2.59 -0.24
CA VAL A 390 21.56 -1.90 0.53
C VAL A 390 21.13 -2.76 1.73
N GLN A 391 20.93 -4.06 1.55
CA GLN A 391 20.55 -4.96 2.63
C GLN A 391 21.63 -5.05 3.73
N THR A 392 22.90 -5.07 3.35
CA THR A 392 24.03 -5.04 4.29
C THR A 392 24.05 -3.73 5.07
N PHE A 393 23.80 -2.61 4.41
CA PHE A 393 23.77 -1.30 5.03
C PHE A 393 22.60 -1.14 6.01
N ASN A 394 21.43 -1.66 5.68
CA ASN A 394 20.24 -1.65 6.56
C ASN A 394 20.37 -2.58 7.76
N GLY A 395 21.40 -3.44 7.84
CA GLY A 395 21.60 -4.38 8.95
C GLY A 395 20.43 -5.38 9.09
N HIS A 396 19.75 -5.71 7.98
CA HIS A 396 18.58 -6.59 7.92
C HIS A 396 17.35 -6.06 8.70
N SER A 397 17.28 -4.75 8.98
CA SER A 397 16.08 -4.10 9.50
C SER A 397 14.99 -4.00 8.41
N ASP A 398 13.74 -3.81 8.84
CA ASP A 398 12.63 -3.58 7.92
C ASP A 398 12.91 -2.36 7.02
N ALA A 399 12.60 -2.49 5.75
CA ALA A 399 12.75 -1.41 4.78
C ALA A 399 11.82 -0.24 5.13
N HIS A 400 12.32 0.99 5.02
CA HIS A 400 11.53 2.20 5.28
C HIS A 400 10.67 2.57 4.08
N ASP A 401 11.13 2.22 2.88
CA ASP A 401 10.45 2.43 1.60
C ASP A 401 10.55 1.23 0.69
N ASP A 402 9.67 1.21 -0.33
CA ASP A 402 9.69 0.20 -1.37
C ASP A 402 10.99 0.30 -2.17
N LEU A 403 11.54 -0.83 -2.59
CA LEU A 403 12.77 -0.89 -3.37
C LEU A 403 12.46 -1.48 -4.73
N THR A 404 12.57 -0.67 -5.78
CA THR A 404 12.37 -1.12 -7.16
C THR A 404 13.56 -0.74 -8.03
N LEU A 405 14.00 -1.69 -8.82
CA LEU A 405 15.10 -1.50 -9.75
C LEU A 405 14.94 -2.36 -11.01
N LEU A 406 15.43 -1.85 -12.12
CA LEU A 406 15.46 -2.49 -13.41
C LEU A 406 16.80 -2.20 -14.07
N ALA A 407 17.47 -3.25 -14.55
CA ALA A 407 18.69 -3.16 -15.33
C ALA A 407 18.49 -3.74 -16.74
N ALA A 408 19.04 -3.07 -17.74
CA ALA A 408 19.12 -3.55 -19.10
C ALA A 408 20.57 -3.40 -19.60
N ARG A 409 21.14 -4.45 -20.22
CA ARG A 409 22.51 -4.43 -20.75
C ARG A 409 22.56 -4.97 -22.16
N LEU A 410 23.15 -4.22 -23.08
CA LEU A 410 23.47 -4.72 -24.43
C LEU A 410 24.76 -5.54 -24.43
N VAL A 411 24.71 -6.74 -25.00
CA VAL A 411 25.81 -7.73 -25.01
C VAL A 411 26.53 -7.77 -26.34
#